data_a0252a15c66f2ba1cc539f1a38a3383d
#
_entry.id   a0252a15c66f2ba1cc539f1a38a3383d
#
_cell.length_a   1.000
_cell.length_b   1.000
_cell.length_c   1.000
_cell.angle_alpha   90.00
_cell.angle_beta   90.00
_cell.angle_gamma   90.00
#
_symmetry.space_group_name_H-M   'P 1'
#
loop_
_entity.id
_entity.type
_entity.pdbx_description
1 polymer ?
#
loop_
_entity_poly.entity_id
_entity_poly.type
_entity_poly.pdbx_seq_one_letter_code
_entity_poly.pdbx_strand_id
1 'polypeptide(L)'
;MPTTVTFYASACVWGSSSFNSTTDLKVGKTGSSSSDGTKYKGRLTFDAIPSNWIIRSVTLKLNRIDSYNAHTLLFGGSTGSGFSASLAFSLTQSISKGTGAKTVDLTDYASVMQDFGGTWYLHIRHGSGTNSYTEFNGDEDSDSKKPQIVIVYDLATVWYRNGDSWVECEVWYRNGDAWVKVIPYYNSGGTWIQV
;
A
#
# COMPACT_ATOMS: atom_id res chain seq x y z
N MET A 1 18.01 6.65 -12.96
CA MET A 1 16.74 6.47 -13.73
C MET A 1 15.72 5.84 -12.80
N PRO A 2 14.48 6.30 -12.81
CA PRO A 2 13.44 5.70 -11.99
C PRO A 2 13.25 4.22 -12.32
N THR A 3 13.13 3.41 -11.30
CA THR A 3 12.88 1.97 -11.39
C THR A 3 11.44 1.69 -11.02
N THR A 4 10.81 0.71 -11.66
CA THR A 4 9.46 0.28 -11.33
C THR A 4 9.50 -1.14 -10.76
N VAL A 5 8.82 -1.34 -9.65
CA VAL A 5 8.64 -2.66 -9.03
C VAL A 5 7.16 -2.90 -8.76
N THR A 6 6.77 -4.18 -8.76
CA THR A 6 5.43 -4.62 -8.42
C THR A 6 5.50 -5.56 -7.21
N PHE A 7 4.78 -5.21 -6.15
CA PHE A 7 4.52 -6.08 -5.01
C PHE A 7 3.12 -6.68 -5.16
N TYR A 8 3.02 -7.98 -5.23
CA TYR A 8 1.74 -8.68 -5.18
C TYR A 8 1.33 -8.89 -3.72
N ALA A 9 0.04 -8.81 -3.45
CA ALA A 9 -0.44 -9.19 -2.13
C ALA A 9 -0.12 -10.67 -1.88
N SER A 10 0.54 -10.96 -0.76
CA SER A 10 0.90 -12.32 -0.34
C SER A 10 -0.26 -13.05 0.35
N ALA A 11 -1.29 -12.31 0.77
CA ALA A 11 -2.55 -12.86 1.25
C ALA A 11 -3.68 -11.84 1.11
N CYS A 12 -4.86 -12.35 0.76
CA CYS A 12 -6.12 -11.59 0.71
C CYS A 12 -7.11 -12.27 1.64
N VAL A 13 -7.67 -11.54 2.59
CA VAL A 13 -8.68 -12.06 3.52
C VAL A 13 -9.81 -11.07 3.70
N TRP A 14 -11.02 -11.57 3.94
CA TRP A 14 -12.18 -10.73 4.20
C TRP A 14 -13.15 -11.37 5.19
N GLY A 15 -14.09 -10.58 5.71
CA GLY A 15 -15.11 -11.05 6.61
C GLY A 15 -16.00 -9.95 7.14
N SER A 16 -17.00 -10.31 7.95
CA SER A 16 -17.98 -9.38 8.53
C SER A 16 -17.74 -9.09 10.01
N SER A 17 -17.16 -10.03 10.74
CA SER A 17 -16.82 -9.91 12.17
C SER A 17 -15.36 -10.25 12.46
N SER A 18 -14.76 -11.09 11.61
CA SER A 18 -13.36 -11.48 11.62
C SER A 18 -12.90 -11.76 10.19
N PHE A 19 -11.58 -11.79 9.96
CA PHE A 19 -11.01 -12.21 8.68
C PHE A 19 -10.94 -13.74 8.63
N ASN A 20 -11.86 -14.36 7.92
CA ASN A 20 -12.00 -15.81 7.87
C ASN A 20 -12.21 -16.41 6.46
N SER A 21 -12.24 -15.57 5.44
CA SER A 21 -12.32 -16.00 4.04
C SER A 21 -11.07 -15.59 3.28
N THR A 22 -10.54 -16.50 2.47
CA THR A 22 -9.32 -16.33 1.65
C THR A 22 -9.62 -16.37 0.15
N THR A 23 -10.89 -16.40 -0.24
CA THR A 23 -11.30 -16.29 -1.64
C THR A 23 -11.28 -14.83 -2.11
N ASP A 24 -11.96 -14.57 -3.21
CA ASP A 24 -12.15 -13.20 -3.72
C ASP A 24 -12.54 -12.21 -2.64
N LEU A 25 -11.90 -11.05 -2.67
CA LEU A 25 -12.01 -10.05 -1.61
C LEU A 25 -13.35 -9.30 -1.68
N LYS A 26 -14.25 -9.55 -0.74
CA LYS A 26 -15.54 -8.86 -0.64
C LYS A 26 -15.48 -7.72 0.36
N VAL A 27 -15.85 -6.52 -0.08
CA VAL A 27 -15.84 -5.29 0.74
C VAL A 27 -17.09 -4.47 0.47
N GLY A 28 -17.66 -3.89 1.52
CA GLY A 28 -18.83 -3.03 1.40
C GLY A 28 -19.91 -3.35 2.42
N LYS A 29 -21.16 -3.10 2.07
CA LYS A 29 -22.32 -3.34 2.93
C LYS A 29 -23.46 -3.94 2.14
N THR A 30 -24.01 -5.05 2.61
CA THR A 30 -25.31 -5.57 2.14
C THR A 30 -26.44 -5.02 3.00
N GLY A 31 -27.65 -4.96 2.46
CA GLY A 31 -28.84 -4.44 3.17
C GLY A 31 -29.28 -3.06 2.71
N SER A 32 -30.58 -2.84 2.69
CA SER A 32 -31.23 -1.68 2.06
C SER A 32 -31.31 -0.44 2.93
N SER A 33 -31.02 -0.53 4.23
CA SER A 33 -31.08 0.62 5.15
C SER A 33 -29.72 0.95 5.74
N SER A 34 -29.59 2.16 6.30
CA SER A 34 -28.35 2.59 6.97
C SER A 34 -28.08 1.81 8.26
N SER A 35 -29.11 1.30 8.93
CA SER A 35 -29.04 0.51 10.15
C SER A 35 -28.88 -0.98 9.91
N ASP A 36 -29.42 -1.48 8.79
CA ASP A 36 -29.45 -2.91 8.50
C ASP A 36 -28.33 -3.31 7.53
N GLY A 37 -27.97 -4.58 7.59
CA GLY A 37 -27.04 -5.20 6.66
C GLY A 37 -25.63 -5.42 7.20
N THR A 38 -25.02 -6.43 6.64
CA THR A 38 -23.68 -6.87 7.01
C THR A 38 -22.62 -6.02 6.33
N LYS A 39 -21.70 -5.46 7.11
CA LYS A 39 -20.51 -4.78 6.60
C LYS A 39 -19.38 -5.77 6.44
N TYR A 40 -18.79 -5.80 5.27
CA TYR A 40 -17.61 -6.61 4.96
C TYR A 40 -16.38 -5.72 4.90
N LYS A 41 -15.29 -6.20 5.48
CA LYS A 41 -13.97 -5.59 5.41
C LYS A 41 -13.01 -6.56 4.74
N GLY A 42 -12.05 -6.03 4.01
CA GLY A 42 -10.96 -6.77 3.42
C GLY A 42 -9.61 -6.33 3.94
N ARG A 43 -8.63 -7.21 3.82
CA ARG A 43 -7.25 -6.95 4.16
C ARG A 43 -6.34 -7.61 3.14
N LEU A 44 -5.39 -6.86 2.65
CA LEU A 44 -4.29 -7.31 1.81
C LEU A 44 -3.00 -7.28 2.62
N THR A 45 -2.13 -8.24 2.41
CA THR A 45 -0.84 -8.35 3.06
C THR A 45 0.27 -8.05 2.06
N PHE A 46 1.20 -7.18 2.41
CA PHE A 46 2.34 -6.80 1.59
C PHE A 46 3.63 -6.88 2.39
N ASP A 47 4.73 -7.12 1.69
CA ASP A 47 6.08 -7.08 2.25
C ASP A 47 6.54 -5.64 2.49
N ALA A 48 7.59 -5.50 3.27
CA ALA A 48 8.21 -4.21 3.57
C ALA A 48 8.65 -3.49 2.29
N ILE A 49 8.44 -2.18 2.27
CA ILE A 49 9.02 -1.30 1.26
C ILE A 49 10.40 -0.86 1.77
N PRO A 50 11.48 -1.07 0.98
CA PRO A 50 12.82 -0.68 1.41
C PRO A 50 12.94 0.82 1.74
N SER A 51 13.53 1.12 2.88
CA SER A 51 13.68 2.51 3.37
C SER A 51 14.69 3.33 2.56
N ASN A 52 15.56 2.68 1.77
CA ASN A 52 16.54 3.34 0.90
C ASN A 52 15.99 3.71 -0.49
N TRP A 53 14.69 3.59 -0.69
CA TRP A 53 14.04 4.03 -1.93
C TRP A 53 13.52 5.45 -1.80
N ILE A 54 13.83 6.28 -2.79
CA ILE A 54 13.18 7.58 -2.97
C ILE A 54 11.95 7.35 -3.83
N ILE A 55 10.79 7.24 -3.18
CA ILE A 55 9.55 6.87 -3.85
C ILE A 55 9.02 8.06 -4.65
N ARG A 56 8.73 7.83 -5.92
CA ARG A 56 8.13 8.79 -6.85
C ARG A 56 6.62 8.63 -6.94
N SER A 57 6.16 7.38 -6.95
CA SER A 57 4.72 7.09 -6.92
C SER A 57 4.43 5.71 -6.36
N VAL A 58 3.26 5.57 -5.76
CA VAL A 58 2.70 4.30 -5.28
C VAL A 58 1.28 4.16 -5.79
N THR A 59 1.02 3.13 -6.58
CA THR A 59 -0.29 2.85 -7.15
C THR A 59 -0.77 1.47 -6.73
N LEU A 60 -1.87 1.40 -5.99
CA LEU A 60 -2.60 0.15 -5.76
C LEU A 60 -3.43 -0.18 -6.99
N LYS A 61 -3.32 -1.40 -7.47
CA LYS A 61 -4.14 -1.96 -8.55
C LYS A 61 -4.97 -3.12 -8.02
N LEU A 62 -6.27 -3.05 -8.27
CA LEU A 62 -7.24 -4.07 -7.94
C LEU A 62 -8.04 -4.40 -9.19
N ASN A 63 -8.44 -5.66 -9.34
CA ASN A 63 -9.33 -6.05 -10.44
C ASN A 63 -10.69 -6.43 -9.86
N ARG A 64 -11.73 -5.69 -10.24
CA ARG A 64 -13.10 -5.89 -9.76
C ARG A 64 -13.75 -7.02 -10.56
N ILE A 65 -14.28 -8.01 -9.84
CA ILE A 65 -15.13 -9.06 -10.38
C ILE A 65 -16.54 -8.52 -10.54
N ASP A 66 -17.03 -7.80 -9.50
CA ASP A 66 -18.32 -7.16 -9.49
C ASP A 66 -18.35 -5.95 -8.55
N SER A 67 -19.25 -5.01 -8.83
CA SER A 67 -19.60 -3.93 -7.92
C SER A 67 -21.09 -3.64 -8.06
N TYR A 68 -21.86 -3.96 -7.02
CA TYR A 68 -23.33 -3.99 -7.09
C TYR A 68 -23.93 -2.60 -7.28
N ASN A 69 -23.55 -1.62 -6.45
CA ASN A 69 -23.96 -0.24 -6.57
C ASN A 69 -22.77 0.71 -6.41
N ALA A 70 -22.95 1.96 -6.84
CA ALA A 70 -21.96 3.00 -6.57
C ALA A 70 -21.86 3.28 -5.06
N HIS A 71 -20.65 3.36 -4.52
CA HIS A 71 -20.37 3.59 -3.10
C HIS A 71 -18.94 4.11 -2.91
N THR A 72 -18.57 4.32 -1.66
CA THR A 72 -17.19 4.63 -1.32
C THR A 72 -16.57 3.52 -0.49
N LEU A 73 -15.29 3.27 -0.74
CA LEU A 73 -14.45 2.43 0.10
C LEU A 73 -13.37 3.28 0.77
N LEU A 74 -13.03 2.92 1.99
CA LEU A 74 -11.94 3.49 2.76
C LEU A 74 -10.77 2.50 2.70
N PHE A 75 -9.64 2.98 2.20
CA PHE A 75 -8.37 2.27 2.15
C PHE A 75 -7.45 2.80 3.23
N GLY A 76 -6.74 1.94 3.94
CA GLY A 76 -5.82 2.42 4.96
C GLY A 76 -4.76 1.39 5.37
N GLY A 77 -3.55 1.87 5.63
CA GLY A 77 -2.41 1.06 6.01
C GLY A 77 -2.25 0.88 7.51
N SER A 78 -1.73 -0.29 7.92
CA SER A 78 -1.47 -0.63 9.33
C SER A 78 -0.40 -1.71 9.43
N THR A 79 0.30 -1.76 10.56
CA THR A 79 1.10 -2.92 10.98
C THR A 79 0.27 -3.98 11.71
N GLY A 80 -0.96 -3.64 12.07
CA GLY A 80 -1.89 -4.56 12.74
C GLY A 80 -2.70 -5.39 11.76
N SER A 81 -2.71 -6.71 11.92
CA SER A 81 -3.45 -7.66 11.09
C SER A 81 -4.91 -7.84 11.51
N GLY A 82 -5.33 -7.31 12.64
CA GLY A 82 -6.65 -7.53 13.24
C GLY A 82 -7.78 -6.85 12.48
N PHE A 83 -9.00 -7.39 12.56
CA PHE A 83 -10.22 -6.86 11.94
C PHE A 83 -10.54 -5.40 12.35
N SER A 84 -10.14 -5.01 13.56
CA SER A 84 -10.32 -3.66 14.11
C SER A 84 -9.01 -2.87 14.23
N ALA A 85 -7.97 -3.25 13.48
CA ALA A 85 -6.67 -2.57 13.51
C ALA A 85 -6.82 -1.05 13.30
N SER A 86 -6.06 -0.28 14.05
CA SER A 86 -5.92 1.16 13.83
C SER A 86 -5.16 1.40 12.53
N LEU A 87 -5.58 2.39 11.76
CA LEU A 87 -4.97 2.76 10.50
C LEU A 87 -3.98 3.91 10.72
N ALA A 88 -2.76 3.77 10.23
CA ALA A 88 -1.74 4.82 10.25
C ALA A 88 -2.05 5.92 9.21
N PHE A 89 -2.70 5.52 8.10
CA PHE A 89 -3.27 6.45 7.13
C PHE A 89 -4.59 5.92 6.61
N SER A 90 -5.39 6.79 6.02
CA SER A 90 -6.61 6.37 5.31
C SER A 90 -7.01 7.35 4.22
N LEU A 91 -7.57 6.82 3.15
CA LEU A 91 -8.19 7.61 2.09
C LEU A 91 -9.50 6.98 1.63
N THR A 92 -10.41 7.81 1.16
CA THR A 92 -11.70 7.36 0.63
C THR A 92 -11.70 7.44 -0.89
N GLN A 93 -12.17 6.38 -1.52
CA GLN A 93 -12.29 6.28 -2.97
C GLN A 93 -13.71 5.95 -3.40
N SER A 94 -14.19 6.63 -4.43
CA SER A 94 -15.46 6.30 -5.07
C SER A 94 -15.31 5.07 -5.95
N ILE A 95 -16.26 4.17 -5.83
CA ILE A 95 -16.37 2.95 -6.63
C ILE A 95 -17.67 3.02 -7.43
N SER A 96 -17.57 3.02 -8.74
CA SER A 96 -18.72 2.93 -9.63
C SER A 96 -19.22 1.49 -9.74
N LYS A 97 -20.48 1.30 -10.10
CA LYS A 97 -21.01 -0.01 -10.46
C LYS A 97 -20.22 -0.61 -11.64
N GLY A 98 -20.03 -1.94 -11.64
CA GLY A 98 -19.44 -2.72 -12.74
C GLY A 98 -18.14 -3.42 -12.38
N THR A 99 -17.47 -3.93 -13.38
CA THR A 99 -16.26 -4.78 -13.32
C THR A 99 -15.01 -4.02 -13.78
N GLY A 100 -13.87 -4.68 -13.78
CA GLY A 100 -12.62 -4.24 -14.36
C GLY A 100 -11.66 -3.56 -13.38
N ALA A 101 -10.54 -3.07 -13.91
CA ALA A 101 -9.46 -2.53 -13.13
C ALA A 101 -9.87 -1.29 -12.32
N LYS A 102 -9.39 -1.21 -11.08
CA LYS A 102 -9.46 -0.04 -10.21
C LYS A 102 -8.06 0.29 -9.73
N THR A 103 -7.66 1.54 -9.91
CA THR A 103 -6.41 2.07 -9.38
C THR A 103 -6.70 3.05 -8.25
N VAL A 104 -5.83 3.05 -7.24
CA VAL A 104 -5.85 3.98 -6.11
C VAL A 104 -4.44 4.53 -5.94
N ASP A 105 -4.31 5.85 -5.99
CA ASP A 105 -3.05 6.54 -5.74
C ASP A 105 -2.78 6.56 -4.22
N LEU A 106 -1.63 6.03 -3.81
CA LEU A 106 -1.16 5.98 -2.43
C LEU A 106 0.13 6.78 -2.23
N THR A 107 0.53 7.59 -3.20
CA THR A 107 1.83 8.28 -3.21
C THR A 107 2.04 9.16 -1.98
N ASP A 108 1.03 9.88 -1.53
CA ASP A 108 1.10 10.75 -0.34
C ASP A 108 1.37 9.99 0.97
N TYR A 109 1.21 8.67 0.95
CA TYR A 109 1.42 7.80 2.13
C TYR A 109 2.68 6.96 2.03
N ALA A 110 3.53 7.21 1.03
CA ALA A 110 4.73 6.41 0.75
C ALA A 110 5.69 6.34 1.96
N SER A 111 5.95 7.47 2.63
CA SER A 111 6.81 7.52 3.82
C SER A 111 6.24 6.67 4.97
N VAL A 112 4.95 6.79 5.23
CA VAL A 112 4.28 6.00 6.28
C VAL A 112 4.36 4.51 5.98
N MET A 113 4.22 4.11 4.71
CA MET A 113 4.36 2.71 4.31
C MET A 113 5.79 2.19 4.46
N GLN A 114 6.81 3.01 4.19
CA GLN A 114 8.22 2.68 4.43
C GLN A 114 8.52 2.53 5.94
N ASP A 115 7.95 3.42 6.78
CA ASP A 115 8.13 3.41 8.24
C ASP A 115 7.56 2.15 8.91
N PHE A 116 6.70 1.38 8.24
CA PHE A 116 6.24 0.09 8.76
C PHE A 116 7.40 -0.91 8.93
N GLY A 117 8.46 -0.83 8.12
CA GLY A 117 9.72 -1.55 8.30
C GLY A 117 9.65 -3.08 8.19
N GLY A 118 8.46 -3.65 8.00
CA GLY A 118 8.19 -5.08 7.92
C GLY A 118 6.93 -5.38 7.11
N THR A 119 6.39 -6.59 7.25
CA THR A 119 5.09 -6.93 6.67
C THR A 119 4.02 -5.96 7.16
N TRP A 120 3.24 -5.45 6.25
CA TRP A 120 2.16 -4.51 6.55
C TRP A 120 0.87 -4.89 5.85
N TYR A 121 -0.23 -4.25 6.27
CA TYR A 121 -1.58 -4.60 5.87
C TYR A 121 -2.31 -3.40 5.31
N LEU A 122 -2.88 -3.55 4.13
CA LEU A 122 -3.83 -2.60 3.58
C LEU A 122 -5.25 -3.08 3.90
N HIS A 123 -5.92 -2.36 4.76
CA HIS A 123 -7.32 -2.59 5.10
C HIS A 123 -8.23 -1.86 4.13
N ILE A 124 -9.26 -2.54 3.66
CA ILE A 124 -10.30 -1.97 2.81
C ILE A 124 -11.62 -2.11 3.56
N ARG A 125 -12.29 -0.99 3.80
CA ARG A 125 -13.49 -0.91 4.62
C ARG A 125 -14.61 -0.20 3.86
N HIS A 126 -15.85 -0.46 4.25
CA HIS A 126 -16.98 0.31 3.79
C HIS A 126 -16.84 1.78 4.22
N GLY A 127 -16.93 2.71 3.28
CA GLY A 127 -16.98 4.14 3.53
C GLY A 127 -18.43 4.63 3.64
N SER A 128 -19.17 4.62 2.53
CA SER A 128 -20.57 5.04 2.48
C SER A 128 -21.33 4.27 1.40
N GLY A 129 -22.66 4.34 1.48
CA GLY A 129 -23.59 3.65 0.57
C GLY A 129 -24.41 2.58 1.28
N THR A 130 -25.56 2.26 0.71
CA THR A 130 -26.46 1.20 1.20
C THR A 130 -26.57 0.11 0.14
N ASN A 131 -26.67 -1.14 0.57
CA ASN A 131 -26.75 -2.30 -0.32
C ASN A 131 -25.70 -2.20 -1.46
N SER A 132 -24.46 -1.96 -1.08
CA SER A 132 -23.37 -1.66 -2.00
C SER A 132 -22.09 -2.38 -1.56
N TYR A 133 -21.62 -3.27 -2.39
CA TYR A 133 -20.39 -4.00 -2.14
C TYR A 133 -19.60 -4.18 -3.43
N THR A 134 -18.33 -4.42 -3.29
CA THR A 134 -17.42 -4.75 -4.38
C THR A 134 -16.70 -6.05 -4.07
N GLU A 135 -16.56 -6.89 -5.06
CA GLU A 135 -15.74 -8.08 -5.06
C GLU A 135 -14.53 -7.84 -5.96
N PHE A 136 -13.34 -8.12 -5.42
CA PHE A 136 -12.08 -8.04 -6.13
C PHE A 136 -11.45 -9.43 -6.20
N ASN A 137 -10.66 -9.67 -7.24
CA ASN A 137 -9.85 -10.88 -7.32
C ASN A 137 -8.93 -10.99 -6.09
N GLY A 138 -8.70 -12.21 -5.64
CA GLY A 138 -7.84 -12.54 -4.51
C GLY A 138 -6.39 -12.81 -4.91
N ASP A 139 -5.61 -13.32 -3.95
CA ASP A 139 -4.20 -13.71 -4.14
C ASP A 139 -4.02 -15.06 -4.85
N GLU A 140 -5.08 -15.86 -4.95
CA GLU A 140 -5.10 -17.14 -5.69
C GLU A 140 -5.23 -16.96 -7.22
N ASP A 141 -5.58 -15.75 -7.69
CA ASP A 141 -5.78 -15.46 -9.10
C ASP A 141 -4.47 -15.38 -9.90
N SER A 142 -4.59 -15.21 -11.21
CA SER A 142 -3.43 -14.94 -12.07
C SER A 142 -2.77 -13.60 -11.71
N ASP A 143 -1.46 -13.48 -11.91
CA ASP A 143 -0.68 -12.29 -11.54
C ASP A 143 -1.24 -10.98 -12.13
N SER A 144 -1.85 -11.02 -13.31
CA SER A 144 -2.48 -9.85 -13.92
C SER A 144 -3.73 -9.35 -13.19
N LYS A 145 -4.34 -10.20 -12.34
CA LYS A 145 -5.58 -9.92 -11.61
C LYS A 145 -5.39 -9.78 -10.11
N LYS A 146 -4.30 -10.31 -9.56
CA LYS A 146 -3.97 -10.21 -8.13
C LYS A 146 -3.94 -8.74 -7.69
N PRO A 147 -4.38 -8.45 -6.46
CA PRO A 147 -4.11 -7.18 -5.83
C PRO A 147 -2.60 -6.91 -5.80
N GLN A 148 -2.21 -5.72 -6.27
CA GLN A 148 -0.79 -5.37 -6.37
C GLN A 148 -0.55 -3.90 -6.11
N ILE A 149 0.63 -3.58 -5.58
CA ILE A 149 1.15 -2.23 -5.48
C ILE A 149 2.30 -2.07 -6.47
N VAL A 150 2.19 -1.06 -7.32
CA VAL A 150 3.25 -0.66 -8.25
C VAL A 150 3.93 0.57 -7.69
N ILE A 151 5.23 0.48 -7.47
CA ILE A 151 6.06 1.56 -6.93
C ILE A 151 7.07 1.99 -8.00
N VAL A 152 7.11 3.29 -8.25
CA VAL A 152 8.18 3.93 -9.02
C VAL A 152 9.11 4.63 -8.03
N TYR A 153 10.39 4.33 -8.09
CA TYR A 153 11.37 4.84 -7.14
C TYR A 153 12.73 5.08 -7.80
N ASP A 154 13.53 5.91 -7.15
CA ASP A 154 14.97 5.99 -7.37
C ASP A 154 15.70 5.37 -6.17
N LEU A 155 16.88 4.86 -6.40
CA LEU A 155 17.77 4.51 -5.30
C LEU A 155 18.43 5.79 -4.77
N ALA A 156 18.49 5.90 -3.45
CA ALA A 156 19.33 6.92 -2.83
C ALA A 156 20.80 6.57 -3.09
N THR A 157 21.46 7.37 -3.90
CA THR A 157 22.88 7.19 -4.23
C THR A 157 23.66 8.43 -3.88
N VAL A 158 24.85 8.24 -3.30
CA VAL A 158 25.80 9.30 -3.03
C VAL A 158 26.96 9.18 -4.02
N TRP A 159 27.32 10.31 -4.57
CA TRP A 159 28.44 10.42 -5.48
C TRP A 159 29.54 11.24 -4.84
N TYR A 160 30.78 10.80 -4.94
CA TYR A 160 31.94 11.62 -4.56
C TYR A 160 32.80 11.90 -5.79
N ARG A 161 33.49 13.02 -5.78
CA ARG A 161 34.38 13.40 -6.86
C ARG A 161 35.76 12.79 -6.64
N ASN A 162 36.18 11.96 -7.61
CA ASN A 162 37.52 11.38 -7.65
C ASN A 162 38.26 11.94 -8.86
N GLY A 163 39.06 12.98 -8.68
CA GLY A 163 39.67 13.76 -9.77
C GLY A 163 38.61 14.44 -10.61
N ASP A 164 38.56 14.12 -11.91
CA ASP A 164 37.60 14.69 -12.86
C ASP A 164 36.35 13.82 -13.06
N SER A 165 36.24 12.72 -12.33
CA SER A 165 35.12 11.78 -12.43
C SER A 165 34.27 11.76 -11.16
N TRP A 166 32.96 11.57 -11.33
CA TRP A 166 32.02 11.27 -10.25
C TRP A 166 31.89 9.76 -10.09
N VAL A 167 32.07 9.27 -8.86
CA VAL A 167 32.00 7.85 -8.51
C VAL A 167 30.87 7.65 -7.53
N GLU A 168 29.98 6.70 -7.84
CA GLU A 168 28.90 6.30 -6.93
C GLU A 168 29.50 5.60 -5.71
N CYS A 169 29.00 5.92 -4.51
CA CYS A 169 29.48 5.31 -3.28
C CYS A 169 28.33 4.98 -2.31
N GLU A 170 28.57 4.00 -1.48
CA GLU A 170 27.75 3.69 -0.32
C GLU A 170 28.26 4.46 0.88
N VAL A 171 27.36 5.00 1.69
CA VAL A 171 27.71 5.69 2.93
C VAL A 171 27.51 4.76 4.11
N TRP A 172 28.58 4.60 4.89
CA TRP A 172 28.61 3.78 6.09
C TRP A 172 29.06 4.62 7.26
N TYR A 173 28.48 4.45 8.43
CA TYR A 173 28.98 5.02 9.66
C TYR A 173 29.29 3.93 10.68
N ARG A 174 30.25 4.21 11.58
CA ARG A 174 30.63 3.26 12.62
C ARG A 174 29.76 3.45 13.85
N ASN A 175 29.04 2.40 14.22
CA ASN A 175 28.23 2.35 15.44
C ASN A 175 28.86 1.34 16.40
N GLY A 176 29.67 1.80 17.35
CA GLY A 176 30.49 0.91 18.18
C GLY A 176 31.48 0.14 17.33
N ASP A 177 31.41 -1.20 17.38
CA ASP A 177 32.29 -2.11 16.63
C ASP A 177 31.72 -2.53 15.27
N ALA A 178 30.52 -2.07 14.90
CA ALA A 178 29.87 -2.40 13.65
C ALA A 178 29.83 -1.22 12.67
N TRP A 179 30.04 -1.53 11.37
CA TRP A 179 29.75 -0.61 10.29
C TRP A 179 28.29 -0.75 9.87
N VAL A 180 27.55 0.37 9.85
CA VAL A 180 26.13 0.42 9.48
C VAL A 180 25.98 1.27 8.23
N LYS A 181 25.35 0.70 7.21
CA LYS A 181 25.01 1.43 5.98
C LYS A 181 23.90 2.42 6.31
N VAL A 182 24.07 3.66 5.87
CA VAL A 182 23.11 4.75 6.14
C VAL A 182 22.70 5.45 4.86
N ILE A 183 21.54 6.05 4.92
CA ILE A 183 21.03 6.93 3.89
C ILE A 183 21.40 8.36 4.31
N PRO A 184 22.20 9.07 3.52
CA PRO A 184 22.57 10.44 3.84
C PRO A 184 21.43 11.42 3.57
N TYR A 185 21.37 12.45 4.40
CA TYR A 185 20.48 13.60 4.24
C TYR A 185 21.33 14.86 4.23
N TYR A 186 20.91 15.88 3.49
CA TYR A 186 21.46 17.22 3.61
C TYR A 186 20.35 18.21 3.98
N ASN A 187 20.73 19.27 4.69
CA ASN A 187 19.79 20.33 5.06
C ASN A 187 19.78 21.40 3.98
N SER A 188 18.63 21.64 3.36
CA SER A 188 18.41 22.73 2.42
C SER A 188 17.41 23.71 2.98
N GLY A 189 17.91 24.82 3.54
CA GLY A 189 17.06 25.89 4.05
C GLY A 189 16.14 25.49 5.22
N GLY A 190 16.59 24.60 6.10
CA GLY A 190 15.81 24.09 7.24
C GLY A 190 15.04 22.80 6.97
N THR A 191 15.04 22.30 5.72
CA THR A 191 14.42 21.02 5.35
C THR A 191 15.50 19.97 5.13
N TRP A 192 15.36 18.79 5.76
CA TRP A 192 16.22 17.65 5.52
C TRP A 192 15.78 16.91 4.27
N ILE A 193 16.68 16.81 3.31
CA ILE A 193 16.45 16.16 2.01
C ILE A 193 17.36 14.92 1.95
N GLN A 194 16.77 13.78 1.64
CA GLN A 194 17.50 12.54 1.39
C GLN A 194 18.28 12.65 0.08
N VAL A 195 19.54 12.21 0.10
CA VAL A 195 20.42 12.24 -1.08
C VAL A 195 20.41 10.91 -1.81
#